data_4551d2eaf808c37ee617514cce0a63e6
#
_entry.id   4551d2eaf808c37ee617514cce0a63e6
#
_cell.length_a   1.000
_cell.length_b   1.000
_cell.length_c   1.000
_cell.angle_alpha   90.00
_cell.angle_beta   90.00
_cell.angle_gamma   90.00
#
_symmetry.space_group_name_H-M   'P 1'
#
loop_
_entity.id
_entity.type
_entity.pdbx_description
1 polymer ?
#
loop_
_entity_poly.entity_id
_entity_poly.type
_entity_poly.pdbx_seq_one_letter_code
_entity_poly.pdbx_strand_id
1 'polypeptide(L)'
;MKLGINGFGRIGKLTLWHHISRKYFDELVINIGREAGTCLEDIAHYTERDSSYGLLHGYLYGHNARPLIKALNDKDGTMMIDGIKVTFLRENRSPADINWRGEDVQLVVDTTGGFLDPVLPGDHPGGSMRGHIDAGAEKVIVSAPFKIKDIGASMPTDAVTTVMGINDKSYDARNHCLISNASCTTTCLAHMMKPLLDAFGPQRILSASMATVHAATGSQQVLDRLPKSGKTDLRKNRSIMNNIILTSTGAAKALRLVIPEMEQIGFIAESVRIPTATGSLIILVINLQEELSGAPITKEVLNDIYRQSAEIDPAGYLRFSHKQNVSCDIIGIPRAAATIEGHEIHTRTAELTVDLENVPGLDKDGLAALNAPLIRVPITQSVIYGWYD
;
A
#
# COMPACT_ATOMS: atom_id res chain seq x y z
N MET A 1 -6.94 -25.38 6.84
CA MET A 1 -7.66 -24.11 6.50
C MET A 1 -7.36 -23.76 5.06
N LYS A 2 -8.38 -23.31 4.29
CA LYS A 2 -8.23 -22.91 2.90
C LYS A 2 -8.24 -21.39 2.75
N LEU A 3 -7.44 -20.87 1.82
CA LEU A 3 -7.42 -19.47 1.45
C LEU A 3 -8.07 -19.27 0.09
N GLY A 4 -9.04 -18.37 -0.01
CA GLY A 4 -9.58 -17.85 -1.25
C GLY A 4 -8.79 -16.64 -1.76
N ILE A 5 -8.53 -16.57 -3.05
CA ILE A 5 -7.92 -15.40 -3.70
C ILE A 5 -8.87 -14.98 -4.82
N ASN A 6 -9.50 -13.80 -4.70
CA ASN A 6 -10.34 -13.26 -5.76
C ASN A 6 -9.52 -12.30 -6.63
N GLY A 7 -9.44 -12.62 -7.93
CA GLY A 7 -8.60 -11.93 -8.90
C GLY A 7 -7.22 -12.57 -9.07
N PHE A 8 -6.82 -12.81 -10.31
CA PHE A 8 -5.54 -13.44 -10.64
C PHE A 8 -4.71 -12.56 -11.57
N GLY A 9 -4.65 -11.25 -11.22
CA GLY A 9 -3.69 -10.29 -11.77
C GLY A 9 -2.34 -10.41 -11.07
N ARG A 10 -1.47 -9.39 -11.21
CA ARG A 10 -0.13 -9.39 -10.58
C ARG A 10 -0.19 -9.67 -9.08
N ILE A 11 -1.05 -8.93 -8.35
CA ILE A 11 -1.14 -9.08 -6.89
C ILE A 11 -1.65 -10.46 -6.50
N GLY A 12 -2.71 -10.97 -7.14
CA GLY A 12 -3.24 -12.31 -6.86
C GLY A 12 -2.23 -13.43 -7.14
N LYS A 13 -1.49 -13.33 -8.26
CA LYS A 13 -0.41 -14.28 -8.58
C LYS A 13 0.71 -14.26 -7.54
N LEU A 14 1.18 -13.09 -7.14
CA LEU A 14 2.22 -12.98 -6.12
C LEU A 14 1.73 -13.38 -4.72
N THR A 15 0.45 -13.16 -4.42
CA THR A 15 -0.19 -13.69 -3.21
C THR A 15 -0.15 -15.22 -3.21
N LEU A 16 -0.49 -15.84 -4.34
CA LEU A 16 -0.33 -17.29 -4.49
C LEU A 16 1.12 -17.74 -4.26
N TRP A 17 2.12 -17.14 -4.93
CA TRP A 17 3.52 -17.49 -4.78
C TRP A 17 3.98 -17.40 -3.32
N HIS A 18 3.55 -16.35 -2.64
CA HIS A 18 3.86 -16.11 -1.24
C HIS A 18 3.32 -17.21 -0.32
N HIS A 19 2.07 -17.64 -0.54
CA HIS A 19 1.46 -18.70 0.26
C HIS A 19 1.99 -20.09 -0.09
N ILE A 20 2.33 -20.35 -1.34
CA ILE A 20 3.07 -21.58 -1.72
C ILE A 20 4.43 -21.63 -1.00
N SER A 21 5.14 -20.49 -0.91
CA SER A 21 6.42 -20.42 -0.18
C SER A 21 6.27 -20.68 1.33
N ARG A 22 5.23 -20.14 1.96
CA ARG A 22 5.05 -20.16 3.42
C ARG A 22 4.29 -21.36 3.93
N LYS A 23 3.45 -21.98 3.11
CA LYS A 23 2.64 -23.16 3.44
C LYS A 23 1.77 -22.98 4.71
N TYR A 24 1.18 -21.77 4.88
CA TYR A 24 0.27 -21.49 5.98
C TYR A 24 -1.12 -22.09 5.79
N PHE A 25 -1.49 -22.37 4.55
CA PHE A 25 -2.78 -22.91 4.16
C PHE A 25 -2.59 -24.28 3.52
N ASP A 26 -3.52 -25.20 3.79
CA ASP A 26 -3.47 -26.56 3.27
C ASP A 26 -3.83 -26.60 1.78
N GLU A 27 -4.77 -25.76 1.38
CA GLU A 27 -5.23 -25.61 -0.01
C GLU A 27 -5.50 -24.15 -0.33
N LEU A 28 -5.42 -23.81 -1.61
CA LEU A 28 -5.72 -22.47 -2.13
C LEU A 28 -6.82 -22.56 -3.19
N VAL A 29 -7.75 -21.61 -3.15
CA VAL A 29 -8.85 -21.50 -4.13
C VAL A 29 -8.76 -20.13 -4.80
N ILE A 30 -8.56 -20.09 -6.10
CA ILE A 30 -8.37 -18.86 -6.87
C ILE A 30 -9.57 -18.63 -7.76
N ASN A 31 -10.26 -17.51 -7.58
CA ASN A 31 -11.31 -17.09 -8.50
C ASN A 31 -10.75 -16.17 -9.58
N ILE A 32 -10.82 -16.58 -10.83
CA ILE A 32 -10.48 -15.76 -12.00
C ILE A 32 -11.74 -15.01 -12.50
N GLY A 33 -12.91 -15.58 -12.27
CA GLY A 33 -14.24 -15.01 -12.63
C GLY A 33 -14.47 -14.92 -14.14
N ARG A 34 -13.75 -15.69 -14.93
CA ARG A 34 -13.91 -15.83 -16.38
C ARG A 34 -13.09 -16.99 -16.89
N GLU A 35 -13.41 -17.46 -18.07
CA GLU A 35 -12.50 -18.33 -18.80
C GLU A 35 -11.19 -17.59 -19.14
N ALA A 36 -10.08 -18.30 -19.04
CA ALA A 36 -8.74 -17.78 -19.30
C ALA A 36 -7.89 -18.84 -20.01
N GLY A 37 -7.33 -18.47 -21.14
CA GLY A 37 -6.62 -19.41 -22.01
C GLY A 37 -7.57 -20.40 -22.69
N THR A 38 -7.03 -21.51 -23.12
CA THR A 38 -7.76 -22.61 -23.78
C THR A 38 -7.95 -23.81 -22.84
N CYS A 39 -7.07 -23.95 -21.86
CA CYS A 39 -7.06 -25.04 -20.88
C CYS A 39 -6.34 -24.62 -19.60
N LEU A 40 -6.34 -25.49 -18.61
CA LEU A 40 -5.68 -25.25 -17.32
C LEU A 40 -4.15 -25.11 -17.46
N GLU A 41 -3.54 -25.68 -18.49
CA GLU A 41 -2.10 -25.57 -18.75
C GLU A 41 -1.70 -24.13 -19.06
N ASP A 42 -2.55 -23.34 -19.75
CA ASP A 42 -2.29 -21.90 -19.98
C ASP A 42 -2.28 -21.13 -18.67
N ILE A 43 -3.15 -21.48 -17.72
CA ILE A 43 -3.15 -20.90 -16.38
C ILE A 43 -1.91 -21.33 -15.60
N ALA A 44 -1.44 -22.58 -15.75
CA ALA A 44 -0.22 -23.05 -15.15
C ALA A 44 1.00 -22.28 -15.68
N HIS A 45 1.10 -22.07 -16.99
CA HIS A 45 2.14 -21.25 -17.61
C HIS A 45 2.14 -19.82 -17.09
N TYR A 46 0.96 -19.19 -16.96
CA TYR A 46 0.83 -17.85 -16.38
C TYR A 46 1.26 -17.83 -14.92
N THR A 47 0.93 -18.88 -14.16
CA THR A 47 1.28 -19.03 -12.75
C THR A 47 2.80 -19.15 -12.55
N GLU A 48 3.50 -19.85 -13.42
CA GLU A 48 4.93 -20.08 -13.29
C GLU A 48 5.82 -18.88 -13.60
N ARG A 49 5.28 -17.84 -14.29
CA ARG A 49 6.10 -16.78 -14.88
C ARG A 49 5.59 -15.39 -14.51
N ASP A 50 6.50 -14.53 -14.16
CA ASP A 50 6.23 -13.10 -13.96
C ASP A 50 7.31 -12.24 -14.63
N SER A 51 6.89 -11.19 -15.33
CA SER A 51 7.82 -10.33 -16.09
C SER A 51 8.72 -9.46 -15.19
N SER A 52 8.32 -9.25 -13.92
CA SER A 52 9.10 -8.45 -12.96
C SER A 52 9.86 -9.34 -11.97
N TYR A 53 9.22 -10.43 -11.52
CA TYR A 53 9.75 -11.29 -10.44
C TYR A 53 10.34 -12.61 -10.96
N GLY A 54 10.29 -12.85 -12.25
CA GLY A 54 10.91 -14.01 -12.90
C GLY A 54 10.08 -15.29 -12.81
N LEU A 55 10.68 -16.38 -12.40
CA LEU A 55 10.08 -17.72 -12.41
C LEU A 55 9.76 -18.18 -10.98
N LEU A 56 8.59 -18.82 -10.80
CA LEU A 56 8.15 -19.36 -9.50
C LEU A 56 9.19 -20.27 -8.86
N HIS A 57 9.83 -21.17 -9.64
CA HIS A 57 10.86 -22.06 -9.11
C HIS A 57 12.11 -21.29 -8.64
N GLY A 58 12.49 -20.22 -9.35
CA GLY A 58 13.56 -19.32 -8.94
C GLY A 58 13.24 -18.57 -7.65
N TYR A 59 12.00 -18.13 -7.52
CA TYR A 59 11.49 -17.48 -6.31
C TYR A 59 11.52 -18.42 -5.10
N LEU A 60 11.15 -19.69 -5.26
CA LEU A 60 11.09 -20.65 -4.16
C LEU A 60 12.44 -21.32 -3.84
N TYR A 61 13.23 -21.65 -4.86
CA TYR A 61 14.38 -22.55 -4.73
C TYR A 61 15.67 -22.05 -5.39
N GLY A 62 15.67 -20.82 -5.91
CA GLY A 62 16.85 -20.26 -6.58
C GLY A 62 17.29 -21.11 -7.78
N HIS A 63 18.57 -21.49 -7.81
CA HIS A 63 19.13 -22.31 -8.90
C HIS A 63 18.79 -23.81 -8.81
N ASN A 64 18.19 -24.28 -7.70
CA ASN A 64 17.75 -25.66 -7.54
C ASN A 64 16.37 -25.89 -8.17
N ALA A 65 16.23 -25.48 -9.42
CA ALA A 65 14.96 -25.52 -10.15
C ALA A 65 14.47 -26.96 -10.35
N ARG A 66 13.19 -27.16 -10.11
CA ARG A 66 12.46 -28.40 -10.40
C ARG A 66 11.05 -28.05 -10.86
N PRO A 67 10.38 -28.91 -11.63
CA PRO A 67 8.98 -28.70 -11.97
C PRO A 67 8.14 -28.63 -10.70
N LEU A 68 7.45 -27.51 -10.50
CA LEU A 68 6.63 -27.25 -9.31
C LEU A 68 5.17 -27.59 -9.53
N ILE A 69 4.67 -27.37 -10.74
CA ILE A 69 3.28 -27.63 -11.09
C ILE A 69 3.16 -29.05 -11.64
N LYS A 70 2.22 -29.81 -11.06
CA LYS A 70 1.95 -31.20 -11.39
C LYS A 70 0.47 -31.51 -11.28
N ALA A 71 0.07 -32.69 -11.73
CA ALA A 71 -1.28 -33.25 -11.57
C ALA A 71 -2.40 -32.27 -11.99
N LEU A 72 -2.25 -31.69 -13.21
CA LEU A 72 -3.28 -30.83 -13.78
C LEU A 72 -4.52 -31.66 -14.08
N ASN A 73 -5.67 -31.20 -13.58
CA ASN A 73 -6.97 -31.76 -13.87
C ASN A 73 -7.88 -30.64 -14.39
N ASP A 74 -8.00 -30.52 -15.69
CA ASP A 74 -8.75 -29.44 -16.33
C ASP A 74 -10.25 -29.55 -16.06
N LYS A 75 -10.78 -30.78 -15.90
CA LYS A 75 -12.20 -31.00 -15.58
C LYS A 75 -12.58 -30.39 -14.22
N ASP A 76 -11.76 -30.57 -13.23
CA ASP A 76 -12.01 -30.10 -11.87
C ASP A 76 -11.33 -28.74 -11.60
N GLY A 77 -10.62 -28.18 -12.59
CA GLY A 77 -9.91 -26.91 -12.46
C GLY A 77 -8.80 -26.93 -11.41
N THR A 78 -8.14 -28.09 -11.16
CA THR A 78 -7.18 -28.25 -10.08
C THR A 78 -5.78 -28.56 -10.56
N MET A 79 -4.76 -28.09 -9.82
CA MET A 79 -3.36 -28.47 -9.99
C MET A 79 -2.65 -28.54 -8.65
N MET A 80 -1.55 -29.28 -8.61
CA MET A 80 -0.65 -29.31 -7.45
C MET A 80 0.51 -28.34 -7.70
N ILE A 81 0.75 -27.39 -6.82
CA ILE A 81 1.89 -26.47 -6.87
C ILE A 81 2.76 -26.67 -5.63
N ASP A 82 3.94 -27.17 -5.79
CA ASP A 82 4.87 -27.51 -4.71
C ASP A 82 4.22 -28.29 -3.53
N GLY A 83 3.35 -29.22 -3.86
CA GLY A 83 2.64 -30.05 -2.88
C GLY A 83 1.38 -29.46 -2.29
N ILE A 84 1.00 -28.23 -2.66
CA ILE A 84 -0.26 -27.61 -2.26
C ILE A 84 -1.28 -27.74 -3.41
N LYS A 85 -2.48 -28.17 -3.08
CA LYS A 85 -3.60 -28.20 -4.04
C LYS A 85 -4.12 -26.80 -4.28
N VAL A 86 -4.23 -26.43 -5.54
CA VAL A 86 -4.79 -25.13 -5.97
C VAL A 86 -5.96 -25.40 -6.89
N THR A 87 -7.13 -24.83 -6.55
CA THR A 87 -8.35 -24.90 -7.36
C THR A 87 -8.60 -23.56 -8.04
N PHE A 88 -8.97 -23.56 -9.31
CA PHE A 88 -9.28 -22.36 -10.10
C PHE A 88 -10.77 -22.32 -10.47
N LEU A 89 -11.47 -21.32 -9.95
CA LEU A 89 -12.87 -21.01 -10.28
C LEU A 89 -12.87 -20.00 -11.43
N ARG A 90 -13.67 -20.28 -12.49
CA ARG A 90 -13.62 -19.52 -13.75
C ARG A 90 -14.95 -18.88 -14.14
N GLU A 91 -15.99 -19.04 -13.35
CA GLU A 91 -17.36 -18.72 -13.76
C GLU A 91 -17.81 -17.32 -13.30
N ASN A 92 -17.77 -17.05 -12.01
CA ASN A 92 -18.47 -15.92 -11.40
C ASN A 92 -17.54 -14.75 -11.06
N ARG A 93 -17.94 -13.53 -11.45
CA ARG A 93 -17.23 -12.30 -11.13
C ARG A 93 -17.78 -11.57 -9.92
N SER A 94 -19.09 -11.68 -9.69
CA SER A 94 -19.73 -11.08 -8.53
C SER A 94 -19.29 -11.81 -7.27
N PRO A 95 -18.81 -11.13 -6.23
CA PRO A 95 -18.38 -11.77 -5.00
C PRO A 95 -19.43 -12.66 -4.35
N ALA A 96 -20.70 -12.28 -4.43
CA ALA A 96 -21.81 -13.03 -3.84
C ALA A 96 -22.10 -14.38 -4.55
N ASP A 97 -21.68 -14.51 -5.81
CA ASP A 97 -21.95 -15.70 -6.63
C ASP A 97 -20.77 -16.69 -6.65
N ILE A 98 -19.63 -16.35 -6.02
CA ILE A 98 -18.47 -17.24 -5.95
C ILE A 98 -18.72 -18.33 -4.92
N ASN A 99 -18.47 -19.58 -5.29
CA ASN A 99 -18.79 -20.73 -4.44
C ASN A 99 -17.79 -20.96 -3.29
N TRP A 100 -17.54 -19.92 -2.46
CA TRP A 100 -16.62 -20.05 -1.32
C TRP A 100 -17.09 -21.10 -0.30
N ARG A 101 -18.41 -21.17 -0.06
CA ARG A 101 -18.99 -22.15 0.87
C ARG A 101 -18.80 -23.58 0.38
N GLY A 102 -19.02 -23.85 -0.91
CA GLY A 102 -18.81 -25.18 -1.48
C GLY A 102 -17.36 -25.61 -1.50
N GLU A 103 -16.44 -24.64 -1.58
CA GLU A 103 -15.00 -24.88 -1.51
C GLU A 103 -14.44 -24.88 -0.07
N ASP A 104 -15.26 -24.64 0.95
CA ASP A 104 -14.86 -24.56 2.35
C ASP A 104 -13.79 -23.48 2.61
N VAL A 105 -13.98 -22.30 2.02
CA VAL A 105 -13.09 -21.13 2.14
C VAL A 105 -13.61 -20.18 3.22
N GLN A 106 -12.85 -19.97 4.28
CA GLN A 106 -13.21 -19.07 5.39
C GLN A 106 -12.58 -17.67 5.22
N LEU A 107 -11.40 -17.58 4.65
CA LEU A 107 -10.68 -16.32 4.45
C LEU A 107 -10.52 -16.05 2.95
N VAL A 108 -10.91 -14.85 2.52
CA VAL A 108 -10.73 -14.39 1.15
C VAL A 108 -9.82 -13.18 1.07
N VAL A 109 -8.84 -13.20 0.18
CA VAL A 109 -8.04 -12.03 -0.21
C VAL A 109 -8.55 -11.54 -1.57
N ASP A 110 -9.18 -10.35 -1.60
CA ASP A 110 -9.60 -9.71 -2.85
C ASP A 110 -8.48 -8.83 -3.40
N THR A 111 -8.00 -9.20 -4.58
CA THR A 111 -6.93 -8.51 -5.31
C THR A 111 -7.41 -7.84 -6.59
N THR A 112 -8.73 -7.76 -6.79
CA THR A 112 -9.35 -7.18 -8.01
C THR A 112 -9.27 -5.66 -8.04
N GLY A 113 -9.25 -5.02 -6.86
CA GLY A 113 -9.37 -3.57 -6.73
C GLY A 113 -10.74 -3.02 -7.19
N GLY A 114 -11.73 -3.89 -7.35
CA GLY A 114 -13.08 -3.55 -7.80
C GLY A 114 -14.08 -3.30 -6.66
N PHE A 115 -13.97 -4.04 -5.59
CA PHE A 115 -14.95 -4.10 -4.49
C PHE A 115 -14.37 -3.45 -3.24
N LEU A 116 -14.34 -2.11 -3.18
CA LEU A 116 -13.59 -1.35 -2.17
C LEU A 116 -14.47 -0.59 -1.18
N ASP A 117 -15.79 -0.58 -1.39
CA ASP A 117 -16.72 0.14 -0.52
C ASP A 117 -17.28 -0.81 0.55
N PRO A 118 -16.90 -0.65 1.83
CA PRO A 118 -17.32 -1.54 2.91
C PRO A 118 -18.77 -1.32 3.36
N VAL A 119 -19.39 -0.23 2.90
CA VAL A 119 -20.78 0.12 3.26
C VAL A 119 -21.80 -0.58 2.38
N LEU A 120 -21.40 -0.93 1.14
CA LEU A 120 -22.31 -1.56 0.19
C LEU A 120 -22.78 -2.94 0.69
N PRO A 121 -24.08 -3.26 0.59
CA PRO A 121 -24.61 -4.58 0.95
C PRO A 121 -24.06 -5.68 0.03
N GLY A 122 -24.14 -6.95 0.48
CA GLY A 122 -23.56 -8.08 -0.25
C GLY A 122 -24.21 -8.34 -1.59
N ASP A 123 -25.52 -8.09 -1.69
CA ASP A 123 -26.36 -8.25 -2.89
C ASP A 123 -26.31 -7.02 -3.84
N HIS A 124 -25.41 -6.07 -3.61
CA HIS A 124 -25.30 -4.90 -4.49
C HIS A 124 -25.09 -5.30 -5.95
N PRO A 125 -25.87 -4.76 -6.91
CA PRO A 125 -25.83 -5.19 -8.32
C PRO A 125 -24.49 -5.06 -9.02
N GLY A 126 -23.64 -4.13 -8.55
CA GLY A 126 -22.25 -3.94 -9.02
C GLY A 126 -21.23 -4.85 -8.34
N GLY A 127 -21.68 -5.74 -7.47
CA GLY A 127 -20.83 -6.51 -6.55
C GLY A 127 -20.31 -5.67 -5.38
N SER A 128 -20.02 -6.32 -4.27
CA SER A 128 -19.40 -5.70 -3.09
C SER A 128 -18.49 -6.70 -2.39
N MET A 129 -17.59 -6.20 -1.51
CA MET A 129 -16.76 -7.10 -0.71
C MET A 129 -17.57 -7.93 0.28
N ARG A 130 -18.74 -7.41 0.75
CA ARG A 130 -19.67 -8.17 1.62
C ARG A 130 -20.28 -9.38 0.91
N GLY A 131 -20.34 -9.35 -0.42
CA GLY A 131 -20.75 -10.52 -1.20
C GLY A 131 -19.91 -11.75 -0.95
N HIS A 132 -18.61 -11.60 -0.63
CA HIS A 132 -17.78 -12.73 -0.24
C HIS A 132 -18.23 -13.36 1.09
N ILE A 133 -18.70 -12.53 2.05
CA ILE A 133 -19.26 -13.01 3.32
C ILE A 133 -20.56 -13.79 3.05
N ASP A 134 -21.45 -13.23 2.24
CA ASP A 134 -22.72 -13.90 1.85
C ASP A 134 -22.46 -15.22 1.13
N ALA A 135 -21.40 -15.29 0.34
CA ALA A 135 -20.95 -16.49 -0.38
C ALA A 135 -20.28 -17.54 0.53
N GLY A 136 -20.02 -17.21 1.79
CA GLY A 136 -19.56 -18.18 2.80
C GLY A 136 -18.21 -17.89 3.45
N ALA A 137 -17.51 -16.82 3.05
CA ALA A 137 -16.29 -16.42 3.75
C ALA A 137 -16.63 -15.81 5.13
N GLU A 138 -15.78 -16.03 6.10
CA GLU A 138 -15.88 -15.39 7.44
C GLU A 138 -15.19 -14.02 7.46
N LYS A 139 -14.12 -13.89 6.68
CA LYS A 139 -13.29 -12.68 6.62
C LYS A 139 -12.84 -12.38 5.20
N VAL A 140 -12.76 -11.08 4.91
CA VAL A 140 -12.29 -10.57 3.62
C VAL A 140 -11.17 -9.56 3.84
N ILE A 141 -10.02 -9.79 3.20
CA ILE A 141 -8.92 -8.84 3.12
C ILE A 141 -8.91 -8.25 1.72
N VAL A 142 -9.00 -6.92 1.59
CA VAL A 142 -8.83 -6.25 0.30
C VAL A 142 -7.42 -5.67 0.18
N SER A 143 -6.75 -5.93 -0.94
CA SER A 143 -5.40 -5.43 -1.25
C SER A 143 -5.41 -3.99 -1.75
N ALA A 144 -6.28 -3.15 -1.19
CA ALA A 144 -6.46 -1.75 -1.57
C ALA A 144 -7.15 -0.97 -0.46
N PRO A 145 -7.04 0.38 -0.42
CA PRO A 145 -7.75 1.20 0.54
C PRO A 145 -9.27 1.11 0.34
N PHE A 146 -10.02 1.16 1.43
CA PHE A 146 -11.47 1.35 1.35
C PHE A 146 -11.82 2.67 0.65
N LYS A 147 -12.92 2.66 -0.09
CA LYS A 147 -13.45 3.83 -0.82
C LYS A 147 -14.95 3.94 -0.60
N ILE A 148 -15.33 4.60 0.48
CA ILE A 148 -16.72 4.93 0.75
C ILE A 148 -17.16 6.01 -0.23
N LYS A 149 -18.19 5.75 -1.02
CA LYS A 149 -18.70 6.66 -2.04
C LYS A 149 -19.79 7.59 -1.49
N ASP A 150 -20.54 7.11 -0.53
CA ASP A 150 -21.54 7.93 0.16
C ASP A 150 -20.85 8.89 1.14
N ILE A 151 -20.98 10.19 0.88
CA ILE A 151 -20.35 11.26 1.67
C ILE A 151 -20.87 11.29 3.12
N GLY A 152 -22.09 10.81 3.36
CA GLY A 152 -22.73 10.75 4.69
C GLY A 152 -22.39 9.47 5.48
N ALA A 153 -21.81 8.48 4.86
CA ALA A 153 -21.54 7.21 5.51
C ALA A 153 -20.19 7.19 6.24
N SER A 154 -20.19 6.65 7.44
CA SER A 154 -18.99 6.39 8.24
C SER A 154 -18.43 4.98 7.97
N MET A 155 -17.21 4.75 8.40
CA MET A 155 -16.61 3.41 8.36
C MET A 155 -17.44 2.45 9.22
N PRO A 156 -17.87 1.30 8.70
CA PRO A 156 -18.58 0.29 9.48
C PRO A 156 -17.73 -0.24 10.63
N THR A 157 -18.36 -0.60 11.75
CA THR A 157 -17.67 -1.09 12.94
C THR A 157 -17.00 -2.44 12.77
N ASP A 158 -17.41 -3.21 11.75
CA ASP A 158 -16.84 -4.49 11.38
C ASP A 158 -15.73 -4.38 10.31
N ALA A 159 -15.34 -3.15 9.96
CA ALA A 159 -14.32 -2.86 8.96
C ALA A 159 -13.13 -2.13 9.58
N VAL A 160 -11.90 -2.51 9.20
CA VAL A 160 -10.67 -1.89 9.69
C VAL A 160 -9.64 -1.74 8.57
N THR A 161 -8.89 -0.64 8.60
CA THR A 161 -7.70 -0.46 7.74
C THR A 161 -6.46 -0.71 8.58
N THR A 162 -5.61 -1.65 8.14
CA THR A 162 -4.39 -2.02 8.85
C THR A 162 -3.16 -1.92 7.98
N VAL A 163 -2.05 -1.53 8.62
CA VAL A 163 -0.69 -1.63 8.09
C VAL A 163 0.14 -2.39 9.11
N MET A 164 0.69 -3.53 8.69
CA MET A 164 1.51 -4.37 9.56
C MET A 164 2.71 -3.61 10.10
N GLY A 165 2.95 -3.72 11.42
CA GLY A 165 4.01 -3.01 12.12
C GLY A 165 3.66 -1.55 12.48
N ILE A 166 2.50 -1.03 12.09
CA ILE A 166 2.05 0.33 12.42
C ILE A 166 0.82 0.28 13.33
N ASN A 167 -0.30 -0.24 12.83
CA ASN A 167 -1.56 -0.31 13.55
C ASN A 167 -2.25 -1.68 13.45
N ASP A 168 -1.50 -2.73 13.18
CA ASP A 168 -2.02 -4.11 13.11
C ASP A 168 -2.73 -4.54 14.39
N LYS A 169 -2.37 -3.98 15.55
CA LYS A 169 -3.05 -4.19 16.84
C LYS A 169 -4.47 -3.62 16.90
N SER A 170 -4.84 -2.76 15.96
CA SER A 170 -6.22 -2.27 15.82
C SER A 170 -7.17 -3.34 15.26
N TYR A 171 -6.64 -4.43 14.71
CA TYR A 171 -7.46 -5.54 14.24
C TYR A 171 -7.99 -6.36 15.44
N ASP A 172 -9.32 -6.47 15.49
CA ASP A 172 -10.02 -7.36 16.44
C ASP A 172 -10.65 -8.51 15.65
N ALA A 173 -10.15 -9.72 15.89
CA ALA A 173 -10.61 -10.93 15.21
C ALA A 173 -12.08 -11.28 15.47
N ARG A 174 -12.68 -10.77 16.56
CA ARG A 174 -14.09 -11.04 16.92
C ARG A 174 -15.05 -10.10 16.20
N ASN A 175 -14.63 -8.86 15.97
CA ASN A 175 -15.50 -7.81 15.46
C ASN A 175 -15.25 -7.54 13.97
N HIS A 176 -13.99 -7.55 13.52
CA HIS A 176 -13.65 -7.16 12.16
C HIS A 176 -13.75 -8.35 11.20
N CYS A 177 -14.62 -8.25 10.20
CA CYS A 177 -14.71 -9.20 9.10
C CYS A 177 -14.22 -8.60 7.75
N LEU A 178 -14.17 -7.28 7.63
CA LEU A 178 -13.64 -6.58 6.45
C LEU A 178 -12.34 -5.87 6.79
N ILE A 179 -11.26 -6.25 6.14
CA ILE A 179 -9.92 -5.73 6.42
C ILE A 179 -9.37 -5.11 5.14
N SER A 180 -8.93 -3.85 5.21
CA SER A 180 -8.15 -3.21 4.15
C SER A 180 -6.67 -3.21 4.51
N ASN A 181 -5.81 -3.70 3.63
CA ASN A 181 -4.36 -3.60 3.75
C ASN A 181 -3.82 -2.26 3.22
N ALA A 182 -4.66 -1.21 3.19
CA ALA A 182 -4.31 0.11 2.68
C ALA A 182 -3.77 0.05 1.23
N SER A 183 -2.77 0.88 0.90
CA SER A 183 -2.08 0.85 -0.40
C SER A 183 -0.58 0.73 -0.20
N CYS A 184 0.13 0.29 -1.24
CA CYS A 184 1.59 0.24 -1.22
C CYS A 184 2.21 1.59 -0.80
N THR A 185 1.73 2.70 -1.36
CA THR A 185 2.18 4.05 -0.99
C THR A 185 1.85 4.40 0.47
N THR A 186 0.63 4.08 0.95
CA THR A 186 0.26 4.33 2.36
C THR A 186 1.12 3.49 3.30
N THR A 187 1.37 2.24 2.97
CA THR A 187 2.20 1.34 3.76
C THR A 187 3.63 1.87 3.89
N CYS A 188 4.27 2.24 2.78
CA CYS A 188 5.60 2.85 2.80
C CYS A 188 5.60 4.15 3.61
N LEU A 189 4.67 5.06 3.31
CA LEU A 189 4.58 6.37 3.97
C LEU A 189 4.35 6.24 5.48
N ALA A 190 3.55 5.27 5.93
CA ALA A 190 3.33 5.02 7.35
C ALA A 190 4.63 4.61 8.06
N HIS A 191 5.43 3.74 7.44
CA HIS A 191 6.74 3.36 7.95
C HIS A 191 7.78 4.49 7.88
N MET A 192 7.62 5.44 6.98
CA MET A 192 8.45 6.65 6.95
C MET A 192 8.06 7.65 8.06
N MET A 193 6.76 7.84 8.29
CA MET A 193 6.27 8.85 9.23
C MET A 193 6.32 8.40 10.70
N LYS A 194 6.04 7.12 10.98
CA LYS A 194 5.94 6.62 12.37
C LYS A 194 7.22 6.85 13.19
N PRO A 195 8.45 6.55 12.69
CA PRO A 195 9.66 6.83 13.44
C PRO A 195 9.87 8.32 13.76
N LEU A 196 9.47 9.21 12.85
CA LEU A 196 9.57 10.66 13.06
C LEU A 196 8.56 11.15 14.10
N LEU A 197 7.34 10.63 14.06
CA LEU A 197 6.31 10.94 15.05
C LEU A 197 6.69 10.44 16.44
N ASP A 198 7.30 9.25 16.53
CA ASP A 198 7.76 8.70 17.81
C ASP A 198 8.93 9.49 18.39
N ALA A 199 9.81 10.00 17.54
CA ALA A 199 10.99 10.76 17.97
C ALA A 199 10.67 12.23 18.32
N PHE A 200 9.83 12.90 17.52
CA PHE A 200 9.60 14.34 17.64
C PHE A 200 8.21 14.71 18.19
N GLY A 201 7.25 13.78 18.13
CA GLY A 201 5.85 14.09 18.39
C GLY A 201 5.18 14.89 17.28
N PRO A 202 3.84 14.86 17.19
CA PRO A 202 3.10 15.54 16.13
C PRO A 202 3.24 17.08 16.20
N GLN A 203 3.46 17.65 17.38
CA GLN A 203 3.51 19.12 17.61
C GLN A 203 4.77 19.74 17.00
N ARG A 204 5.87 19.00 16.92
CA ARG A 204 7.11 19.48 16.29
C ARG A 204 7.12 19.35 14.77
N ILE A 205 6.18 18.59 14.22
CA ILE A 205 6.01 18.44 12.77
C ILE A 205 5.07 19.54 12.28
N LEU A 206 5.63 20.67 11.85
CA LEU A 206 4.83 21.85 11.48
C LEU A 206 4.05 21.61 10.18
N SER A 207 4.62 20.91 9.24
CA SER A 207 3.97 20.50 8.00
C SER A 207 4.77 19.41 7.32
N ALA A 208 4.12 18.64 6.47
CA ALA A 208 4.80 17.69 5.62
C ALA A 208 4.13 17.58 4.24
N SER A 209 4.90 17.16 3.27
CA SER A 209 4.39 16.83 1.93
C SER A 209 5.15 15.66 1.35
N MET A 210 4.50 14.91 0.47
CA MET A 210 5.19 13.85 -0.25
C MET A 210 4.83 13.84 -1.73
N ALA A 211 5.79 13.42 -2.55
CA ALA A 211 5.54 13.01 -3.93
C ALA A 211 5.94 11.55 -4.09
N THR A 212 5.06 10.73 -4.67
CA THR A 212 5.47 9.38 -5.07
C THR A 212 5.78 9.32 -6.55
N VAL A 213 7.01 8.92 -6.87
CA VAL A 213 7.45 8.53 -8.21
C VAL A 213 7.10 7.05 -8.34
N HIS A 214 5.95 6.78 -8.96
CA HIS A 214 5.30 5.48 -8.88
C HIS A 214 5.43 4.69 -10.17
N ALA A 215 5.78 3.43 -10.06
CA ALA A 215 5.81 2.50 -11.18
C ALA A 215 4.45 2.39 -11.87
N ALA A 216 4.47 1.99 -13.15
CA ALA A 216 3.27 1.73 -13.92
C ALA A 216 2.44 0.59 -13.30
N THR A 217 1.12 0.72 -13.35
CA THR A 217 0.18 -0.32 -12.91
C THR A 217 -0.77 -0.67 -14.04
N GLY A 218 -1.59 -1.70 -13.88
CA GLY A 218 -2.57 -2.13 -14.89
C GLY A 218 -3.59 -1.07 -15.33
N SER A 219 -3.63 0.09 -14.66
CA SER A 219 -4.47 1.23 -15.06
C SER A 219 -3.84 2.12 -16.13
N GLN A 220 -2.53 2.07 -16.32
CA GLN A 220 -1.83 2.81 -17.38
C GLN A 220 -1.96 2.08 -18.72
N GLN A 221 -1.95 2.86 -19.82
CA GLN A 221 -1.99 2.31 -21.17
C GLN A 221 -0.57 2.14 -21.72
N VAL A 222 -0.35 1.06 -22.47
CA VAL A 222 0.91 0.88 -23.24
C VAL A 222 0.91 1.79 -24.47
N LEU A 223 -0.24 1.89 -25.16
CA LEU A 223 -0.46 2.77 -26.33
C LEU A 223 -1.60 3.73 -26.03
N ASP A 224 -1.63 4.88 -26.74
CA ASP A 224 -2.72 5.84 -26.63
C ASP A 224 -4.06 5.19 -26.97
N ARG A 225 -5.10 5.51 -26.21
CA ARG A 225 -6.47 5.02 -26.43
C ARG A 225 -7.45 6.19 -26.44
N LEU A 226 -8.50 6.05 -27.20
CA LEU A 226 -9.66 6.95 -27.12
C LEU A 226 -10.26 6.90 -25.70
N PRO A 227 -10.51 8.06 -25.09
CA PRO A 227 -11.18 8.11 -23.81
C PRO A 227 -12.60 7.56 -23.90
N LYS A 228 -13.01 6.81 -22.86
CA LYS A 228 -14.40 6.38 -22.75
C LYS A 228 -15.30 7.59 -22.45
N SER A 229 -16.55 7.54 -22.91
CA SER A 229 -17.53 8.59 -22.62
C SER A 229 -17.61 8.89 -21.11
N GLY A 230 -17.68 10.17 -20.76
CA GLY A 230 -17.76 10.64 -19.37
C GLY A 230 -16.43 10.64 -18.60
N LYS A 231 -15.29 10.32 -19.22
CA LYS A 231 -13.97 10.42 -18.57
C LYS A 231 -13.44 11.84 -18.67
N THR A 232 -13.10 12.43 -17.52
CA THR A 232 -12.57 13.80 -17.39
C THR A 232 -11.04 13.85 -17.37
N ASP A 233 -10.38 12.81 -16.84
CA ASP A 233 -8.91 12.74 -16.81
C ASP A 233 -8.40 12.03 -18.07
N LEU A 234 -8.05 12.81 -19.07
CA LEU A 234 -7.58 12.32 -20.38
C LEU A 234 -6.16 11.75 -20.33
N ARG A 235 -5.36 12.09 -19.31
CA ARG A 235 -3.99 11.58 -19.14
C ARG A 235 -3.94 10.06 -18.99
N LYS A 236 -4.99 9.47 -18.41
CA LYS A 236 -5.13 8.00 -18.25
C LYS A 236 -5.26 7.23 -19.57
N ASN A 237 -5.46 7.92 -20.68
CA ASN A 237 -5.57 7.31 -22.00
C ASN A 237 -4.28 7.43 -22.81
N ARG A 238 -3.26 8.10 -22.26
CA ARG A 238 -1.95 8.24 -22.90
C ARG A 238 -1.03 7.09 -22.52
N SER A 239 -0.13 6.77 -23.45
CA SER A 239 0.91 5.75 -23.23
C SER A 239 1.80 6.12 -22.05
N ILE A 240 2.11 5.13 -21.20
CA ILE A 240 3.09 5.28 -20.12
C ILE A 240 4.53 5.18 -20.62
N MET A 241 4.77 4.56 -21.78
CA MET A 241 6.11 4.15 -22.22
C MET A 241 7.10 5.32 -22.31
N ASN A 242 6.63 6.51 -22.71
CA ASN A 242 7.46 7.70 -22.91
C ASN A 242 6.93 8.93 -22.17
N ASN A 243 6.11 8.74 -21.14
CA ASN A 243 5.47 9.85 -20.46
C ASN A 243 5.61 9.77 -18.94
N ILE A 244 5.75 10.94 -18.31
CA ILE A 244 5.47 11.16 -16.91
C ILE A 244 4.00 11.56 -16.79
N ILE A 245 3.20 10.78 -16.06
CA ILE A 245 1.75 10.98 -15.98
C ILE A 245 1.37 11.39 -14.55
N LEU A 246 0.87 12.62 -14.39
CA LEU A 246 0.34 13.08 -13.11
C LEU A 246 -0.92 12.30 -12.76
N THR A 247 -1.01 11.84 -11.52
CA THR A 247 -2.17 11.12 -11.00
C THR A 247 -2.49 11.59 -9.58
N SER A 248 -3.74 11.39 -9.15
CA SER A 248 -4.11 11.58 -7.74
C SER A 248 -3.66 10.39 -6.89
N THR A 249 -3.42 10.65 -5.62
CA THR A 249 -3.20 9.61 -4.61
C THR A 249 -4.14 9.81 -3.43
N GLY A 250 -4.65 8.71 -2.87
CA GLY A 250 -5.41 8.69 -1.63
C GLY A 250 -4.56 8.52 -0.37
N ALA A 251 -3.22 8.52 -0.50
CA ALA A 251 -2.32 8.17 0.58
C ALA A 251 -2.44 9.08 1.80
N ALA A 252 -2.63 10.40 1.61
CA ALA A 252 -2.81 11.34 2.73
C ALA A 252 -4.07 11.02 3.57
N LYS A 253 -5.19 10.68 2.91
CA LYS A 253 -6.42 10.29 3.61
C LYS A 253 -6.27 8.94 4.31
N ALA A 254 -5.68 7.96 3.63
CA ALA A 254 -5.48 6.63 4.17
C ALA A 254 -4.47 6.61 5.33
N LEU A 255 -3.46 7.49 5.31
CA LEU A 255 -2.48 7.61 6.38
C LEU A 255 -3.12 7.98 7.72
N ARG A 256 -4.11 8.88 7.73
CA ARG A 256 -4.84 9.28 8.94
C ARG A 256 -5.64 8.12 9.57
N LEU A 257 -6.05 7.15 8.76
CA LEU A 257 -6.76 5.97 9.27
C LEU A 257 -5.81 4.99 10.00
N VAL A 258 -4.52 5.01 9.71
CA VAL A 258 -3.53 4.12 10.31
C VAL A 258 -2.64 4.83 11.33
N ILE A 259 -2.48 6.15 11.21
CA ILE A 259 -1.75 7.03 12.14
C ILE A 259 -2.62 8.25 12.41
N PRO A 260 -3.51 8.20 13.43
CA PRO A 260 -4.47 9.30 13.70
C PRO A 260 -3.80 10.64 14.01
N GLU A 261 -2.59 10.64 14.56
CA GLU A 261 -1.80 11.85 14.86
C GLU A 261 -1.56 12.73 13.62
N MET A 262 -1.61 12.13 12.42
CA MET A 262 -1.49 12.83 11.15
C MET A 262 -2.65 13.82 10.87
N GLU A 263 -3.74 13.77 11.59
CA GLU A 263 -4.82 14.76 11.47
C GLU A 263 -4.40 16.15 11.95
N GLN A 264 -3.44 16.22 12.86
CA GLN A 264 -2.91 17.45 13.41
C GLN A 264 -1.89 18.13 12.47
N ILE A 265 -1.43 17.43 11.45
CA ILE A 265 -0.35 17.87 10.57
C ILE A 265 -0.91 18.25 9.20
N GLY A 266 -0.58 19.46 8.75
CA GLY A 266 -0.84 19.88 7.37
C GLY A 266 -0.05 19.00 6.40
N PHE A 267 -0.75 18.13 5.65
CA PHE A 267 -0.11 17.12 4.80
C PHE A 267 -0.68 17.12 3.39
N ILE A 268 0.20 17.25 2.38
CA ILE A 268 -0.12 17.16 0.95
C ILE A 268 0.57 15.93 0.37
N ALA A 269 -0.15 15.19 -0.47
CA ALA A 269 0.38 14.02 -1.17
C ALA A 269 0.10 14.09 -2.68
N GLU A 270 1.15 13.97 -3.47
CA GLU A 270 1.11 13.98 -4.93
C GLU A 270 1.66 12.66 -5.50
N SER A 271 1.28 12.36 -6.74
CA SER A 271 1.72 11.14 -7.41
C SER A 271 2.01 11.37 -8.88
N VAL A 272 3.13 10.82 -9.34
CA VAL A 272 3.47 10.74 -10.75
C VAL A 272 3.73 9.30 -11.14
N ARG A 273 3.26 8.90 -12.33
CA ARG A 273 3.54 7.58 -12.91
C ARG A 273 4.66 7.71 -13.91
N ILE A 274 5.58 6.76 -13.86
CA ILE A 274 6.75 6.67 -14.73
C ILE A 274 6.79 5.31 -15.45
N PRO A 275 7.54 5.19 -16.57
CA PRO A 275 7.65 3.95 -17.33
C PRO A 275 8.60 2.93 -16.67
N THR A 276 8.31 2.57 -15.43
CA THR A 276 9.04 1.55 -14.65
C THR A 276 8.05 0.46 -14.25
N ALA A 277 8.43 -0.80 -14.35
CA ALA A 277 7.52 -1.92 -14.12
C ALA A 277 7.14 -2.08 -12.65
N THR A 278 8.10 -1.86 -11.74
CA THR A 278 7.94 -1.89 -10.28
C THR A 278 9.10 -1.15 -9.60
N GLY A 279 9.12 -1.06 -8.27
CA GLY A 279 10.14 -0.30 -7.54
C GLY A 279 9.82 1.21 -7.55
N SER A 280 8.92 1.63 -6.67
CA SER A 280 8.44 3.01 -6.51
C SER A 280 9.23 3.74 -5.42
N LEU A 281 9.21 5.09 -5.47
CA LEU A 281 9.91 5.95 -4.53
C LEU A 281 8.96 7.00 -3.93
N ILE A 282 9.00 7.20 -2.62
CA ILE A 282 8.44 8.38 -1.96
C ILE A 282 9.57 9.39 -1.70
N ILE A 283 9.32 10.62 -2.08
CA ILE A 283 10.08 11.80 -1.67
C ILE A 283 9.23 12.50 -0.61
N LEU A 284 9.66 12.39 0.65
CA LEU A 284 8.99 13.01 1.80
C LEU A 284 9.73 14.29 2.18
N VAL A 285 9.03 15.41 2.19
CA VAL A 285 9.52 16.70 2.70
C VAL A 285 8.79 16.99 4.00
N ILE A 286 9.56 17.29 5.05
CA ILE A 286 9.02 17.55 6.38
C ILE A 286 9.68 18.79 7.00
N ASN A 287 8.88 19.64 7.63
CA ASN A 287 9.34 20.81 8.38
C ASN A 287 9.22 20.53 9.87
N LEU A 288 10.34 20.47 10.54
CA LEU A 288 10.48 20.17 11.96
C LEU A 288 10.85 21.44 12.73
N GLN A 289 10.16 21.70 13.82
CA GLN A 289 10.54 22.77 14.73
C GLN A 289 11.76 22.36 15.54
N GLU A 290 12.78 23.21 15.56
CA GLU A 290 13.96 23.05 16.42
C GLU A 290 13.64 23.36 17.87
N GLU A 291 14.32 22.71 18.79
CA GLU A 291 14.30 23.08 20.21
C GLU A 291 15.38 24.11 20.51
N LEU A 292 15.06 25.13 21.29
CA LEU A 292 16.00 26.21 21.64
C LEU A 292 17.23 25.71 22.41
N SER A 293 17.10 24.66 23.17
CA SER A 293 18.16 24.06 24.00
C SER A 293 18.62 22.67 23.49
N GLY A 294 18.08 22.21 22.39
CA GLY A 294 18.38 20.89 21.81
C GLY A 294 19.54 20.89 20.84
N ALA A 295 20.09 19.73 20.55
CA ALA A 295 21.00 19.57 19.40
C ALA A 295 20.24 19.78 18.10
N PRO A 296 20.86 20.41 17.07
CA PRO A 296 20.23 20.61 15.77
C PRO A 296 19.79 19.29 15.13
N ILE A 297 18.64 19.32 14.44
CA ILE A 297 18.17 18.18 13.65
C ILE A 297 19.01 18.09 12.39
N THR A 298 19.96 17.16 12.38
CA THR A 298 20.87 16.94 11.25
C THR A 298 20.47 15.67 10.47
N LYS A 299 21.09 15.47 9.32
CA LYS A 299 21.01 14.21 8.56
C LYS A 299 21.35 13.00 9.42
N GLU A 300 22.37 13.11 10.26
CA GLU A 300 22.83 12.03 11.13
C GLU A 300 21.76 11.66 12.16
N VAL A 301 21.12 12.67 12.78
CA VAL A 301 19.99 12.44 13.71
C VAL A 301 18.85 11.70 13.03
N LEU A 302 18.46 12.09 11.82
CA LEU A 302 17.41 11.40 11.08
C LEU A 302 17.81 9.98 10.66
N ASN A 303 19.06 9.81 10.22
CA ASN A 303 19.60 8.49 9.90
C ASN A 303 19.58 7.57 11.12
N ASP A 304 19.94 8.09 12.28
CA ASP A 304 19.96 7.32 13.54
C ASP A 304 18.55 6.88 13.95
N ILE A 305 17.55 7.77 13.81
CA ILE A 305 16.15 7.46 14.09
C ILE A 305 15.69 6.28 13.20
N TYR A 306 15.92 6.36 11.89
CA TYR A 306 15.49 5.31 10.98
C TYR A 306 16.28 4.01 11.13
N ARG A 307 17.60 4.10 11.38
CA ARG A 307 18.42 2.92 11.62
C ARG A 307 17.97 2.18 12.87
N GLN A 308 17.81 2.89 14.00
CA GLN A 308 17.33 2.29 15.25
C GLN A 308 15.94 1.69 15.08
N SER A 309 15.02 2.40 14.42
CA SER A 309 13.67 1.88 14.15
C SER A 309 13.70 0.62 13.27
N ALA A 310 14.59 0.55 12.29
CA ALA A 310 14.76 -0.65 11.46
C ALA A 310 15.39 -1.82 12.22
N GLU A 311 16.34 -1.55 13.13
CA GLU A 311 17.00 -2.57 13.97
C GLU A 311 16.04 -3.22 14.97
N ILE A 312 15.11 -2.45 15.52
CA ILE A 312 14.12 -2.96 16.49
C ILE A 312 12.85 -3.54 15.83
N ASP A 313 12.73 -3.50 14.50
CA ASP A 313 11.63 -4.13 13.76
C ASP A 313 11.94 -5.60 13.46
N PRO A 314 11.44 -6.56 14.26
CA PRO A 314 11.76 -7.98 14.10
C PRO A 314 11.14 -8.58 12.83
N ALA A 315 10.14 -7.92 12.25
CA ALA A 315 9.48 -8.35 11.04
C ALA A 315 10.20 -7.87 9.78
N GLY A 316 11.03 -6.80 9.89
CA GLY A 316 11.79 -6.22 8.81
C GLY A 316 10.93 -5.47 7.80
N TYR A 317 9.84 -4.86 8.26
CA TYR A 317 8.97 -4.02 7.41
C TYR A 317 9.65 -2.70 7.07
N LEU A 318 10.31 -2.07 8.06
CA LEU A 318 11.17 -0.91 7.84
C LEU A 318 12.60 -1.36 7.64
N ARG A 319 13.25 -0.87 6.59
CA ARG A 319 14.67 -1.10 6.30
C ARG A 319 15.40 0.22 6.15
N PHE A 320 16.65 0.22 6.54
CA PHE A 320 17.55 1.34 6.38
C PHE A 320 18.72 0.91 5.49
N SER A 321 18.99 1.67 4.43
CA SER A 321 20.08 1.39 3.49
C SER A 321 21.15 2.46 3.52
N HIS A 322 22.40 2.04 3.62
CA HIS A 322 23.58 2.88 3.39
C HIS A 322 24.07 2.82 1.94
N LYS A 323 23.41 2.02 1.10
CA LYS A 323 23.78 1.88 -0.31
C LYS A 323 23.08 2.94 -1.14
N GLN A 324 23.64 3.24 -2.30
CA GLN A 324 22.98 4.06 -3.33
C GLN A 324 22.11 3.13 -4.19
N ASN A 325 20.83 3.09 -3.87
CA ASN A 325 19.91 2.17 -4.53
C ASN A 325 19.23 2.82 -5.75
N VAL A 326 18.87 1.99 -6.70
CA VAL A 326 17.95 2.31 -7.79
C VAL A 326 16.72 1.41 -7.71
N SER A 327 15.66 1.73 -8.45
CA SER A 327 14.38 1.02 -8.34
C SER A 327 14.48 -0.51 -8.50
N CYS A 328 15.40 -1.02 -9.33
CA CYS A 328 15.56 -2.46 -9.51
C CYS A 328 16.21 -3.18 -8.32
N ASP A 329 16.94 -2.46 -7.46
CA ASP A 329 17.55 -3.05 -6.26
C ASP A 329 16.53 -3.36 -5.16
N ILE A 330 15.33 -2.78 -5.29
CA ILE A 330 14.25 -2.89 -4.30
C ILE A 330 13.29 -4.04 -4.64
N ILE A 331 13.30 -4.49 -5.91
CA ILE A 331 12.36 -5.50 -6.40
C ILE A 331 12.50 -6.81 -5.61
N GLY A 332 11.40 -7.26 -5.03
CA GLY A 332 11.33 -8.54 -4.33
C GLY A 332 12.07 -8.61 -3.01
N ILE A 333 12.43 -7.48 -2.38
CA ILE A 333 12.99 -7.50 -1.03
C ILE A 333 11.92 -8.06 -0.07
N PRO A 334 12.19 -9.19 0.61
CA PRO A 334 11.19 -9.83 1.43
C PRO A 334 10.72 -8.94 2.58
N ARG A 335 9.41 -8.81 2.74
CA ARG A 335 8.72 -8.08 3.83
C ARG A 335 8.94 -6.57 3.88
N ALA A 336 9.83 -5.98 3.08
CA ALA A 336 10.09 -4.56 3.13
C ALA A 336 8.85 -3.75 2.72
N ALA A 337 8.27 -3.03 3.66
CA ALA A 337 7.21 -2.04 3.41
C ALA A 337 7.81 -0.70 2.99
N ALA A 338 8.95 -0.34 3.57
CA ALA A 338 9.76 0.82 3.21
C ALA A 338 11.26 0.52 3.36
N THR A 339 12.06 0.95 2.41
CA THR A 339 13.53 1.00 2.52
C THR A 339 13.98 2.44 2.46
N ILE A 340 14.47 2.96 3.57
CA ILE A 340 14.96 4.34 3.67
C ILE A 340 16.32 4.45 3.00
N GLU A 341 16.48 5.45 2.12
CA GLU A 341 17.73 5.78 1.45
C GLU A 341 18.54 6.74 2.31
N GLY A 342 19.30 6.23 3.29
CA GLY A 342 20.00 7.05 4.27
C GLY A 342 21.11 7.92 3.66
N HIS A 343 21.66 7.53 2.51
CA HIS A 343 22.68 8.29 1.80
C HIS A 343 22.13 9.63 1.26
N GLU A 344 20.86 9.67 0.89
CA GLU A 344 20.22 10.82 0.23
C GLU A 344 19.37 11.69 1.16
N ILE A 345 19.34 11.43 2.47
CA ILE A 345 18.66 12.33 3.41
C ILE A 345 19.37 13.69 3.42
N HIS A 346 18.59 14.76 3.28
CA HIS A 346 19.07 16.14 3.33
C HIS A 346 18.33 16.91 4.41
N THR A 347 19.05 17.78 5.09
CA THR A 347 18.51 18.71 6.09
C THR A 347 19.01 20.12 5.84
N ARG A 348 18.13 21.09 6.09
CA ARG A 348 18.50 22.51 6.06
C ARG A 348 17.75 23.24 7.16
N THR A 349 18.49 23.82 8.10
CA THR A 349 17.95 24.68 9.15
C THR A 349 17.81 26.10 8.65
N ALA A 350 16.68 26.74 8.98
CA ALA A 350 16.35 28.12 8.65
C ALA A 350 15.50 28.71 9.76
N GLU A 351 15.34 30.03 9.77
CA GLU A 351 14.38 30.73 10.62
C GLU A 351 13.11 31.06 9.81
N LEU A 352 11.96 30.60 10.28
CA LEU A 352 10.67 30.99 9.77
C LEU A 352 10.20 32.22 10.54
N THR A 353 9.91 33.31 9.85
CA THR A 353 9.33 34.48 10.45
C THR A 353 7.79 34.39 10.41
N VAL A 354 7.16 34.46 11.57
CA VAL A 354 5.71 34.46 11.72
C VAL A 354 5.25 35.85 12.14
N ASP A 355 4.34 36.41 11.34
CA ASP A 355 3.67 37.67 11.64
C ASP A 355 2.46 37.40 12.57
N LEU A 356 2.59 37.85 13.80
CA LEU A 356 1.61 37.60 14.86
C LEU A 356 0.31 38.38 14.66
N GLU A 357 0.31 39.48 13.88
CA GLU A 357 -0.90 40.23 13.55
C GLU A 357 -1.90 39.39 12.74
N ASN A 358 -1.39 38.35 12.04
CA ASN A 358 -2.16 37.44 11.22
C ASN A 358 -2.45 36.08 11.92
N VAL A 359 -2.15 35.93 13.21
CA VAL A 359 -2.45 34.71 13.96
C VAL A 359 -3.83 34.75 14.58
N PRO A 360 -4.76 33.87 14.23
CA PRO A 360 -6.09 33.83 14.81
C PRO A 360 -6.05 33.67 16.35
N GLY A 361 -6.82 34.46 17.07
CA GLY A 361 -6.92 34.39 18.54
C GLY A 361 -5.94 35.28 19.30
N LEU A 362 -5.05 36.00 18.62
CA LEU A 362 -4.27 37.08 19.19
C LEU A 362 -5.02 38.41 18.99
N ASP A 363 -5.43 39.05 20.08
CA ASP A 363 -6.01 40.38 20.06
C ASP A 363 -4.94 41.48 20.18
N LYS A 364 -5.36 42.74 20.06
CA LYS A 364 -4.42 43.89 20.12
C LYS A 364 -3.70 44.01 21.46
N ASP A 365 -4.33 43.59 22.55
CA ASP A 365 -3.74 43.65 23.88
C ASP A 365 -2.71 42.58 24.08
N GLY A 366 -2.96 41.36 23.57
CA GLY A 366 -2.00 40.28 23.51
C GLY A 366 -0.77 40.58 22.64
N LEU A 367 -0.97 41.20 21.47
CA LEU A 367 0.12 41.66 20.60
C LEU A 367 0.97 42.75 21.25
N ALA A 368 0.33 43.74 21.94
CA ALA A 368 1.05 44.79 22.66
C ALA A 368 1.92 44.23 23.81
N ALA A 369 1.47 43.16 24.45
CA ALA A 369 2.22 42.49 25.52
C ALA A 369 3.45 41.74 25.04
N LEU A 370 3.50 41.32 23.76
CA LEU A 370 4.61 40.56 23.18
C LEU A 370 5.81 41.41 22.71
N ASN A 371 5.71 42.74 22.77
CA ASN A 371 6.78 43.71 22.37
C ASN A 371 7.31 43.55 20.92
N ALA A 372 6.80 42.65 20.15
CA ALA A 372 7.19 42.45 18.73
C ALA A 372 6.07 41.77 17.93
N PRO A 373 5.66 42.35 16.79
CA PRO A 373 4.68 41.72 15.91
C PRO A 373 5.20 40.51 15.15
N LEU A 374 6.49 40.27 15.15
CA LEU A 374 7.16 39.19 14.43
C LEU A 374 7.91 38.27 15.38
N ILE A 375 7.70 36.98 15.28
CA ILE A 375 8.51 35.97 15.96
C ILE A 375 9.32 35.16 14.94
N ARG A 376 10.49 34.69 15.35
CA ARG A 376 11.32 33.80 14.55
C ARG A 376 11.28 32.42 15.17
N VAL A 377 10.91 31.45 14.36
CA VAL A 377 10.84 30.04 14.74
C VAL A 377 11.95 29.30 14.00
N PRO A 378 12.93 28.74 14.69
CA PRO A 378 13.94 27.91 14.04
C PRO A 378 13.31 26.60 13.60
N ILE A 379 13.47 26.28 12.32
CA ILE A 379 12.95 25.07 11.70
C ILE A 379 14.03 24.32 10.95
N THR A 380 13.93 23.02 10.88
CA THR A 380 14.71 22.20 9.92
C THR A 380 13.79 21.56 8.91
N GLN A 381 13.98 21.93 7.65
CA GLN A 381 13.39 21.24 6.52
C GLN A 381 14.23 20.02 6.19
N SER A 382 13.59 18.87 6.05
CA SER A 382 14.24 17.61 5.75
C SER A 382 13.60 16.96 4.53
N VAL A 383 14.43 16.34 3.69
CA VAL A 383 14.01 15.52 2.55
C VAL A 383 14.46 14.08 2.80
N ILE A 384 13.54 13.16 2.76
CA ILE A 384 13.74 11.75 3.07
C ILE A 384 13.19 10.91 1.92
N TYR A 385 13.94 9.91 1.50
CA TYR A 385 13.58 9.03 0.40
C TYR A 385 13.26 7.64 0.93
N GLY A 386 12.10 7.10 0.54
CA GLY A 386 11.65 5.77 0.90
C GLY A 386 11.26 4.96 -0.33
N TRP A 387 11.96 3.85 -0.54
CA TRP A 387 11.68 2.90 -1.61
C TRP A 387 10.62 1.88 -1.19
N TYR A 388 9.79 1.46 -2.16
CA TYR A 388 8.82 0.39 -1.96
C TYR A 388 8.46 -0.31 -3.28
N ASP A 389 8.03 -1.54 -3.16
CA ASP A 389 7.67 -2.39 -4.30
C ASP A 389 6.17 -2.79 -4.22
#